data_9f4df50d16fe7f4c8dbe525387f9e3ae
#
_entry.id   9f4df50d16fe7f4c8dbe525387f9e3ae
#
_cell.length_a   1.000
_cell.length_b   1.000
_cell.length_c   1.000
_cell.angle_alpha   90.00
_cell.angle_beta   90.00
_cell.angle_gamma   90.00
#
_symmetry.space_group_name_H-M   'P 1'
#
loop_
_entity.id
_entity.type
_entity.pdbx_description
1 polymer ?
#
loop_
_entity_poly.entity_id
_entity_poly.type
_entity_poly.pdbx_seq_one_letter_code
_entity_poly.pdbx_strand_id
1 'polypeptide(L)'
;MMTNLLLDITSATIDWSRAQFALTAIYHWLFVPLTLGLAVIMGIAETCYYRTNKPFWKHVTRFWQKLFGVNFAMGVATGIILEFEFGTNWSNYSWFVGDVFGAPLAIEGILAFFMESTFVAVMFFGWDKVSRGFHLASTWLTGLGATISAWWILVANAWMQYPVGQEFNPDTMRFEMTSFMDVALSPFAINKFTHTVTSSWIIGATFVVAVSCWYLLKKRETQLAKASIKMGAGVGLIATLLAAMTGDNSAYQVAQVQPMKLAAMEALYNGGNGESLTAIAAVHPFRQPDYENEQEPAMRIAIPNMLSFLATRTADGYVPGVNDIIKGYTKEDGTREPSVQEKIARGKKAIVALKTYRETKAKDQLPILRENMKYFGYGYIKDAKELVPSIPICFYAFRLRVGVGCLLILFFALSLFLVYKKEIAQYRWFLISAIIMIPLAYIASESGWIVAEIGRQPWTIQDLLPVSAAISDIEAGSVATTFFIFLALFTTMLAVEISILVKQIKKGPEYE
;
A
#
# COMPACT_ATOMS: atom_id res chain seq x y z
N MET A 1 26.11 5.84 -18.33
CA MET A 1 24.95 5.61 -17.46
C MET A 1 24.24 6.90 -17.00
N MET A 2 24.92 8.02 -16.85
CA MET A 2 24.31 9.29 -16.36
C MET A 2 23.78 10.24 -17.43
N THR A 3 23.99 9.97 -18.70
CA THR A 3 23.40 10.72 -19.82
C THR A 3 21.89 10.53 -19.93
N ASN A 4 21.34 9.48 -19.34
CA ASN A 4 19.96 9.04 -19.53
C ASN A 4 18.92 9.81 -18.70
N LEU A 5 19.31 10.54 -17.65
CA LEU A 5 18.42 11.46 -16.96
C LEU A 5 17.92 12.65 -17.84
N LEU A 6 18.44 12.76 -19.05
CA LEU A 6 18.15 13.84 -20.00
C LEU A 6 17.68 13.33 -21.36
N LEU A 7 17.43 12.03 -21.53
CA LEU A 7 16.95 11.44 -22.77
C LEU A 7 15.43 11.48 -22.87
N ASP A 8 14.92 11.75 -24.07
CA ASP A 8 13.50 11.60 -24.42
C ASP A 8 13.15 10.10 -24.50
N ILE A 9 12.78 9.51 -23.37
CA ILE A 9 12.26 8.15 -23.33
C ILE A 9 10.87 8.15 -23.95
N THR A 10 10.55 7.16 -24.76
CA THR A 10 9.26 7.10 -25.46
C THR A 10 8.11 6.92 -24.46
N SER A 11 6.96 7.55 -24.75
CA SER A 11 5.76 7.40 -23.92
C SER A 11 5.36 5.92 -23.77
N ALA A 12 5.56 5.10 -24.79
CA ALA A 12 5.29 3.68 -24.76
C ALA A 12 6.14 2.92 -23.73
N THR A 13 7.43 3.24 -23.58
CA THR A 13 8.30 2.62 -22.56
C THR A 13 7.83 3.00 -21.15
N ILE A 14 7.43 4.26 -20.95
CA ILE A 14 6.88 4.74 -19.68
C ILE A 14 5.61 3.95 -19.32
N ASP A 15 4.68 3.82 -20.25
CA ASP A 15 3.41 3.15 -20.01
C ASP A 15 3.57 1.66 -19.73
N TRP A 16 4.42 0.96 -20.48
CA TRP A 16 4.70 -0.46 -20.25
C TRP A 16 5.44 -0.69 -18.92
N SER A 17 6.42 0.15 -18.55
CA SER A 17 7.13 0.02 -17.27
C SER A 17 6.20 0.25 -16.08
N ARG A 18 5.29 1.22 -16.17
CA ARG A 18 4.25 1.45 -15.17
C ARG A 18 3.28 0.28 -15.08
N ALA A 19 2.82 -0.22 -16.23
CA ALA A 19 1.88 -1.35 -16.28
C ALA A 19 2.50 -2.63 -15.68
N GLN A 20 3.79 -2.92 -15.97
CA GLN A 20 4.48 -4.08 -15.44
C GLN A 20 4.66 -3.98 -13.93
N PHE A 21 5.12 -2.85 -13.41
CA PHE A 21 5.25 -2.64 -11.97
C PHE A 21 3.90 -2.76 -11.26
N ALA A 22 2.84 -2.15 -11.81
CA ALA A 22 1.49 -2.26 -11.28
C ALA A 22 0.98 -3.70 -11.27
N LEU A 23 1.23 -4.46 -12.35
CA LEU A 23 0.88 -5.87 -12.44
C LEU A 23 1.54 -6.67 -11.31
N THR A 24 2.85 -6.54 -11.17
CA THR A 24 3.62 -7.30 -10.17
C THR A 24 3.20 -6.92 -8.75
N ALA A 25 3.02 -5.63 -8.47
CA ALA A 25 2.59 -5.13 -7.18
C ALA A 25 1.18 -5.62 -6.80
N ILE A 26 0.21 -5.60 -7.74
CA ILE A 26 -1.16 -6.10 -7.52
C ILE A 26 -1.12 -7.59 -7.20
N TYR A 27 -0.42 -8.42 -8.01
CA TYR A 27 -0.34 -9.85 -7.72
C TYR A 27 0.38 -10.16 -6.41
N HIS A 28 1.48 -9.46 -6.11
CA HIS A 28 2.17 -9.61 -4.83
C HIS A 28 1.25 -9.28 -3.65
N TRP A 29 0.45 -8.23 -3.78
CA TRP A 29 -0.49 -7.81 -2.75
C TRP A 29 -1.70 -8.74 -2.59
N LEU A 30 -1.97 -9.67 -3.52
CA LEU A 30 -2.95 -10.73 -3.29
C LEU A 30 -2.46 -11.76 -2.25
N PHE A 31 -1.14 -11.96 -2.12
CA PHE A 31 -0.56 -12.98 -1.24
C PHE A 31 -0.14 -12.42 0.13
N VAL A 32 0.54 -11.28 0.16
CA VAL A 32 1.14 -10.71 1.38
C VAL A 32 0.14 -10.45 2.50
N PRO A 33 -1.02 -9.82 2.28
CA PRO A 33 -1.97 -9.54 3.35
C PRO A 33 -2.52 -10.80 4.02
N LEU A 34 -2.76 -11.85 3.25
CA LEU A 34 -3.23 -13.12 3.80
C LEU A 34 -2.15 -13.77 4.68
N THR A 35 -0.88 -13.70 4.26
CA THR A 35 0.26 -14.16 5.07
C THR A 35 0.29 -13.45 6.42
N LEU A 36 0.30 -12.11 6.44
CA LEU A 36 0.37 -11.33 7.68
C LEU A 36 -0.84 -11.58 8.60
N GLY A 37 -2.03 -11.68 8.02
CA GLY A 37 -3.25 -11.93 8.79
C GLY A 37 -3.32 -13.35 9.36
N LEU A 38 -2.97 -14.37 8.58
CA LEU A 38 -2.95 -15.76 9.05
C LEU A 38 -1.87 -15.99 10.12
N ALA A 39 -0.72 -15.32 10.02
CA ALA A 39 0.34 -15.42 11.03
C ALA A 39 -0.17 -15.04 12.43
N VAL A 40 -0.95 -13.95 12.53
CA VAL A 40 -1.56 -13.53 13.82
C VAL A 40 -2.57 -14.57 14.31
N ILE A 41 -3.44 -15.08 13.44
CA ILE A 41 -4.45 -16.09 13.81
C ILE A 41 -3.78 -17.38 14.30
N MET A 42 -2.74 -17.85 13.60
CA MET A 42 -1.96 -19.02 14.02
C MET A 42 -1.27 -18.81 15.35
N GLY A 43 -0.62 -17.66 15.52
CA GLY A 43 0.03 -17.31 16.78
C GLY A 43 -0.93 -17.32 17.98
N ILE A 44 -2.15 -16.78 17.80
CA ILE A 44 -3.21 -16.82 18.81
C ILE A 44 -3.65 -18.27 19.08
N ALA A 45 -3.94 -19.04 18.04
CA ALA A 45 -4.38 -20.43 18.19
C ALA A 45 -3.32 -21.30 18.90
N GLU A 46 -2.05 -21.15 18.54
CA GLU A 46 -0.95 -21.87 19.18
C GLU A 46 -0.68 -21.39 20.61
N THR A 47 -0.87 -20.11 20.89
CA THR A 47 -0.83 -19.59 22.26
C THR A 47 -1.92 -20.24 23.13
N CYS A 48 -3.12 -20.45 22.58
CA CYS A 48 -4.18 -21.19 23.24
C CYS A 48 -3.79 -22.66 23.47
N TYR A 49 -3.11 -23.31 22.52
CA TYR A 49 -2.58 -24.66 22.68
C TYR A 49 -1.54 -24.70 23.81
N TYR A 50 -0.58 -23.82 23.78
CA TYR A 50 0.48 -23.75 24.79
C TYR A 50 -0.06 -23.57 26.23
N ARG A 51 -1.06 -22.66 26.37
CA ARG A 51 -1.66 -22.37 27.69
C ARG A 51 -2.61 -23.45 28.21
N THR A 52 -3.38 -24.07 27.33
CA THR A 52 -4.45 -25.00 27.74
C THR A 52 -4.09 -26.47 27.58
N ASN A 53 -3.04 -26.78 26.85
CA ASN A 53 -2.60 -28.12 26.51
C ASN A 53 -3.70 -28.98 25.81
N LYS A 54 -4.73 -28.36 25.23
CA LYS A 54 -5.81 -29.08 24.56
C LYS A 54 -5.42 -29.41 23.11
N PRO A 55 -5.43 -30.70 22.68
CA PRO A 55 -5.08 -31.11 21.31
C PRO A 55 -5.90 -30.38 20.25
N PHE A 56 -7.13 -30.03 20.55
CA PHE A 56 -7.99 -29.23 19.69
C PHE A 56 -7.28 -27.99 19.12
N TRP A 57 -6.57 -27.22 19.95
CA TRP A 57 -5.89 -26.03 19.48
C TRP A 57 -4.66 -26.34 18.61
N LYS A 58 -3.99 -27.48 18.82
CA LYS A 58 -2.95 -27.99 17.92
C LYS A 58 -3.52 -28.22 16.52
N HIS A 59 -4.70 -28.89 16.42
CA HIS A 59 -5.36 -29.14 15.14
C HIS A 59 -5.82 -27.84 14.46
N VAL A 60 -6.36 -26.86 15.20
CA VAL A 60 -6.72 -25.54 14.68
C VAL A 60 -5.49 -24.84 14.10
N THR A 61 -4.38 -24.82 14.84
CA THR A 61 -3.13 -24.18 14.37
C THR A 61 -2.61 -24.86 13.11
N ARG A 62 -2.49 -26.21 13.11
CA ARG A 62 -1.99 -26.98 11.95
C ARG A 62 -2.85 -26.78 10.70
N PHE A 63 -4.17 -26.63 10.88
CA PHE A 63 -5.06 -26.38 9.75
C PHE A 63 -4.75 -25.00 9.09
N TRP A 64 -4.70 -23.93 9.86
CA TRP A 64 -4.39 -22.59 9.33
C TRP A 64 -2.95 -22.49 8.83
N GLN A 65 -2.01 -23.18 9.48
CA GLN A 65 -0.62 -23.27 9.07
C GLN A 65 -0.44 -23.86 7.65
N LYS A 66 -1.22 -24.88 7.29
CA LYS A 66 -1.18 -25.44 5.92
C LYS A 66 -1.58 -24.39 4.87
N LEU A 67 -2.64 -23.62 5.15
CA LEU A 67 -3.09 -22.56 4.24
C LEU A 67 -2.09 -21.41 4.19
N PHE A 68 -1.54 -21.02 5.34
CA PHE A 68 -0.46 -20.04 5.43
C PHE A 68 0.74 -20.43 4.55
N GLY A 69 1.21 -21.67 4.64
CA GLY A 69 2.41 -22.10 3.91
C GLY A 69 2.30 -22.03 2.40
N VAL A 70 1.14 -22.36 1.85
CA VAL A 70 0.88 -22.24 0.41
C VAL A 70 0.96 -20.79 -0.02
N ASN A 71 0.25 -19.92 0.68
CA ASN A 71 0.18 -18.49 0.39
C ASN A 71 1.54 -17.79 0.61
N PHE A 72 2.26 -18.14 1.68
CA PHE A 72 3.58 -17.59 2.02
C PHE A 72 4.60 -17.86 0.88
N ALA A 73 4.63 -19.08 0.33
CA ALA A 73 5.53 -19.42 -0.75
C ALA A 73 5.28 -18.57 -2.01
N MET A 74 4.00 -18.28 -2.33
CA MET A 74 3.63 -17.42 -3.47
C MET A 74 4.01 -15.96 -3.19
N GLY A 75 3.83 -15.48 -1.96
CA GLY A 75 4.23 -14.14 -1.55
C GLY A 75 5.74 -13.91 -1.69
N VAL A 76 6.56 -14.85 -1.23
CA VAL A 76 8.03 -14.76 -1.36
C VAL A 76 8.45 -14.74 -2.84
N ALA A 77 7.90 -15.63 -3.68
CA ALA A 77 8.26 -15.69 -5.10
C ALA A 77 7.94 -14.38 -5.84
N THR A 78 6.78 -13.79 -5.60
CA THR A 78 6.37 -12.54 -6.25
C THR A 78 7.11 -11.32 -5.68
N GLY A 79 7.50 -11.34 -4.40
CA GLY A 79 8.30 -10.30 -3.77
C GLY A 79 9.69 -10.19 -4.37
N ILE A 80 10.37 -11.32 -4.57
CA ILE A 80 11.69 -11.36 -5.21
C ILE A 80 11.62 -10.75 -6.62
N ILE A 81 10.58 -11.07 -7.40
CA ILE A 81 10.42 -10.50 -8.75
C ILE A 81 10.24 -8.98 -8.68
N LEU A 82 9.43 -8.48 -7.73
CA LEU A 82 9.21 -7.06 -7.55
C LEU A 82 10.50 -6.29 -7.21
N GLU A 83 11.37 -6.87 -6.38
CA GLU A 83 12.69 -6.29 -6.07
C GLU A 83 13.60 -6.23 -7.31
N PHE A 84 13.60 -7.27 -8.13
CA PHE A 84 14.38 -7.26 -9.37
C PHE A 84 13.92 -6.18 -10.36
N GLU A 85 12.67 -5.80 -10.38
CA GLU A 85 12.16 -4.73 -11.26
C GLU A 85 12.82 -3.37 -10.98
N PHE A 86 13.25 -3.10 -9.74
CA PHE A 86 13.99 -1.88 -9.42
C PHE A 86 15.34 -1.79 -10.14
N GLY A 87 16.01 -2.93 -10.36
CA GLY A 87 17.26 -2.98 -11.10
C GLY A 87 17.09 -3.03 -12.62
N THR A 88 16.01 -3.63 -13.10
CA THR A 88 15.76 -3.83 -14.54
C THR A 88 15.02 -2.65 -15.17
N ASN A 89 13.80 -2.36 -14.70
CA ASN A 89 12.91 -1.38 -15.33
C ASN A 89 13.05 0.03 -14.73
N TRP A 90 13.60 0.16 -13.52
CA TRP A 90 13.66 1.40 -12.75
C TRP A 90 15.09 1.75 -12.31
N SER A 91 16.09 1.47 -13.16
CA SER A 91 17.50 1.66 -12.81
C SER A 91 17.87 3.12 -12.53
N ASN A 92 17.27 4.08 -13.24
CA ASN A 92 17.50 5.51 -12.96
C ASN A 92 16.97 5.90 -11.59
N TYR A 93 15.79 5.38 -11.19
CA TYR A 93 15.28 5.54 -9.84
C TYR A 93 16.26 4.96 -8.82
N SER A 94 16.67 3.70 -8.99
CA SER A 94 17.56 3.00 -8.05
C SER A 94 18.90 3.73 -7.88
N TRP A 95 19.43 4.32 -8.96
CA TRP A 95 20.59 5.17 -8.89
C TRP A 95 20.35 6.47 -8.13
N PHE A 96 19.24 7.17 -8.44
CA PHE A 96 18.93 8.48 -7.91
C PHE A 96 18.65 8.47 -6.39
N VAL A 97 18.04 7.41 -5.87
CA VAL A 97 17.74 7.26 -4.44
C VAL A 97 18.94 6.81 -3.61
N GLY A 98 19.94 6.20 -4.24
CA GLY A 98 21.18 5.78 -3.58
C GLY A 98 20.96 4.86 -2.38
N ASP A 99 21.62 5.18 -1.28
CA ASP A 99 21.59 4.43 -0.02
C ASP A 99 20.29 4.63 0.78
N VAL A 100 19.54 5.68 0.50
CA VAL A 100 18.24 5.95 1.16
C VAL A 100 17.24 4.83 0.91
N PHE A 101 17.26 4.23 -0.28
CA PHE A 101 16.44 3.06 -0.62
C PHE A 101 17.19 1.74 -0.37
N GLY A 102 18.49 1.70 -0.66
CA GLY A 102 19.29 0.49 -0.55
C GLY A 102 19.46 0.00 0.88
N ALA A 103 19.58 0.88 1.88
CA ALA A 103 19.75 0.48 3.28
C ALA A 103 18.50 -0.22 3.85
N PRO A 104 17.26 0.28 3.69
CA PRO A 104 16.05 -0.44 4.07
C PRO A 104 15.95 -1.83 3.43
N LEU A 105 16.19 -1.96 2.13
CA LEU A 105 16.14 -3.25 1.43
C LEU A 105 17.21 -4.22 1.89
N ALA A 106 18.43 -3.75 2.15
CA ALA A 106 19.52 -4.60 2.66
C ALA A 106 19.17 -5.14 4.07
N ILE A 107 18.60 -4.30 4.95
CA ILE A 107 18.17 -4.74 6.29
C ILE A 107 17.01 -5.72 6.19
N GLU A 108 16.07 -5.51 5.27
CA GLU A 108 14.98 -6.44 4.98
C GLU A 108 15.53 -7.81 4.61
N GLY A 109 16.41 -7.88 3.61
CA GLY A 109 17.01 -9.13 3.14
C GLY A 109 17.78 -9.86 4.25
N ILE A 110 18.61 -9.15 5.01
CA ILE A 110 19.44 -9.76 6.05
C ILE A 110 18.63 -10.15 7.29
N LEU A 111 17.80 -9.26 7.80
CA LEU A 111 17.14 -9.48 9.09
C LEU A 111 15.82 -10.23 8.93
N ALA A 112 14.92 -9.75 8.07
CA ALA A 112 13.58 -10.30 7.94
C ALA A 112 13.60 -11.65 7.22
N PHE A 113 14.20 -11.74 6.05
CA PHE A 113 14.22 -12.96 5.26
C PHE A 113 14.94 -14.13 5.95
N PHE A 114 16.10 -13.88 6.60
CA PHE A 114 16.78 -14.95 7.36
C PHE A 114 15.97 -15.38 8.58
N MET A 115 15.29 -14.47 9.25
CA MET A 115 14.41 -14.81 10.37
C MET A 115 13.23 -15.65 9.90
N GLU A 116 12.57 -15.24 8.82
CA GLU A 116 11.45 -15.99 8.22
C GLU A 116 11.87 -17.39 7.80
N SER A 117 12.91 -17.52 6.99
CA SER A 117 13.36 -18.81 6.44
C SER A 117 13.78 -19.78 7.55
N THR A 118 14.40 -19.30 8.64
CA THR A 118 14.80 -20.11 9.77
C THR A 118 13.59 -20.61 10.56
N PHE A 119 12.69 -19.72 10.96
CA PHE A 119 11.61 -20.07 11.86
C PHE A 119 10.42 -20.72 11.15
N VAL A 120 10.20 -20.46 9.86
CA VAL A 120 9.19 -21.17 9.08
C VAL A 120 9.48 -22.68 9.00
N ALA A 121 10.74 -23.07 8.87
CA ALA A 121 11.13 -24.47 8.88
C ALA A 121 10.82 -25.15 10.23
N VAL A 122 11.12 -24.47 11.34
CA VAL A 122 10.78 -24.98 12.69
C VAL A 122 9.26 -25.04 12.89
N MET A 123 8.54 -24.02 12.45
CA MET A 123 7.08 -23.96 12.54
C MET A 123 6.42 -25.12 11.81
N PHE A 124 6.89 -25.51 10.61
CA PHE A 124 6.30 -26.64 9.86
C PHE A 124 6.75 -28.01 10.35
N PHE A 125 8.03 -28.17 10.67
CA PHE A 125 8.64 -29.49 10.90
C PHE A 125 9.03 -29.74 12.36
N GLY A 126 8.83 -28.76 13.26
CA GLY A 126 9.27 -28.80 14.65
C GLY A 126 8.27 -29.38 15.67
N TRP A 127 7.00 -29.62 15.29
CA TRP A 127 5.91 -29.94 16.21
C TRP A 127 6.26 -31.00 17.29
N ASP A 128 6.95 -32.06 16.91
CA ASP A 128 7.32 -33.15 17.81
C ASP A 128 8.84 -33.25 18.02
N LYS A 129 9.62 -32.26 17.52
CA LYS A 129 11.09 -32.25 17.57
C LYS A 129 11.66 -31.21 18.53
N VAL A 130 10.91 -30.17 18.83
CA VAL A 130 11.34 -29.08 19.72
C VAL A 130 10.35 -28.90 20.87
N SER A 131 10.77 -28.15 21.91
CA SER A 131 9.86 -27.83 22.99
C SER A 131 8.68 -26.99 22.52
N ARG A 132 7.51 -27.12 23.16
CA ARG A 132 6.30 -26.36 22.79
C ARG A 132 6.50 -24.86 22.88
N GLY A 133 7.28 -24.37 23.84
CA GLY A 133 7.59 -22.96 23.97
C GLY A 133 8.44 -22.45 22.82
N PHE A 134 9.42 -23.23 22.38
CA PHE A 134 10.26 -22.87 21.22
C PHE A 134 9.46 -22.94 19.91
N HIS A 135 8.56 -23.92 19.76
CA HIS A 135 7.67 -23.98 18.60
C HIS A 135 6.74 -22.76 18.51
N LEU A 136 6.09 -22.41 19.63
CA LEU A 136 5.26 -21.20 19.71
C LEU A 136 6.06 -19.94 19.40
N ALA A 137 7.28 -19.81 19.94
CA ALA A 137 8.16 -18.69 19.62
C ALA A 137 8.48 -18.66 18.13
N SER A 138 8.72 -19.82 17.49
CA SER A 138 9.00 -19.90 16.06
C SER A 138 7.81 -19.45 15.21
N THR A 139 6.58 -19.79 15.58
CA THR A 139 5.36 -19.33 14.91
C THR A 139 5.21 -17.80 14.99
N TRP A 140 5.42 -17.21 16.18
CA TRP A 140 5.38 -15.75 16.32
C TRP A 140 6.55 -15.06 15.63
N LEU A 141 7.76 -15.64 15.63
CA LEU A 141 8.93 -15.08 14.97
C LEU A 141 8.81 -15.14 13.44
N THR A 142 8.16 -16.17 12.87
CA THR A 142 7.80 -16.19 11.44
C THR A 142 6.88 -15.02 11.09
N GLY A 143 5.83 -14.80 11.86
CA GLY A 143 4.91 -13.68 11.64
C GLY A 143 5.57 -12.32 11.90
N LEU A 144 6.49 -12.23 12.86
CA LEU A 144 7.26 -11.02 13.12
C LEU A 144 8.24 -10.73 11.96
N GLY A 145 8.88 -11.75 11.40
CA GLY A 145 9.76 -11.62 10.24
C GLY A 145 9.02 -11.00 9.05
N ALA A 146 7.86 -11.56 8.68
CA ALA A 146 7.00 -11.00 7.65
C ALA A 146 6.56 -9.54 7.95
N THR A 147 6.32 -9.24 9.22
CA THR A 147 5.95 -7.88 9.64
C THR A 147 7.14 -6.90 9.55
N ILE A 148 8.35 -7.35 9.88
CA ILE A 148 9.58 -6.55 9.74
C ILE A 148 9.93 -6.34 8.27
N SER A 149 9.75 -7.35 7.40
CA SER A 149 9.88 -7.19 5.96
C SER A 149 8.92 -6.10 5.46
N ALA A 150 7.64 -6.18 5.83
CA ALA A 150 6.67 -5.13 5.50
C ALA A 150 7.08 -3.74 6.03
N TRP A 151 7.74 -3.65 7.19
CA TRP A 151 8.25 -2.37 7.69
C TRP A 151 9.22 -1.71 6.73
N TRP A 152 10.26 -2.44 6.31
CA TRP A 152 11.33 -1.85 5.51
C TRP A 152 10.88 -1.44 4.11
N ILE A 153 10.08 -2.26 3.44
CA ILE A 153 9.56 -1.88 2.13
C ILE A 153 8.57 -0.71 2.22
N LEU A 154 7.80 -0.60 3.31
CA LEU A 154 6.89 0.50 3.54
C LEU A 154 7.60 1.79 3.97
N VAL A 155 8.74 1.71 4.65
CA VAL A 155 9.64 2.86 4.87
C VAL A 155 10.11 3.43 3.55
N ALA A 156 10.59 2.58 2.64
CA ALA A 156 11.01 2.99 1.30
C ALA A 156 9.84 3.63 0.51
N ASN A 157 8.68 3.01 0.49
CA ASN A 157 7.49 3.54 -0.18
C ASN A 157 6.97 4.85 0.45
N ALA A 158 7.06 4.99 1.79
CA ALA A 158 6.69 6.21 2.49
C ALA A 158 7.63 7.36 2.13
N TRP A 159 8.94 7.08 2.06
CA TRP A 159 9.95 8.04 1.67
C TRP A 159 9.73 8.55 0.23
N MET A 160 9.34 7.68 -0.71
CA MET A 160 8.99 8.11 -2.07
C MET A 160 7.85 9.13 -2.11
N GLN A 161 6.96 9.12 -1.12
CA GLN A 161 5.83 10.04 -1.03
C GLN A 161 6.11 11.26 -0.15
N TYR A 162 7.04 11.14 0.78
CA TYR A 162 7.52 12.21 1.66
C TYR A 162 9.02 12.06 1.89
N PRO A 163 9.86 12.55 0.98
CA PRO A 163 11.30 12.40 1.04
C PRO A 163 11.90 13.26 2.15
N VAL A 164 12.48 12.62 3.16
CA VAL A 164 13.11 13.24 4.34
C VAL A 164 14.40 12.51 4.71
N GLY A 165 15.30 13.17 5.48
CA GLY A 165 16.52 12.55 5.99
C GLY A 165 17.60 12.30 4.93
N GLN A 166 17.60 13.08 3.84
CA GLN A 166 18.58 12.95 2.77
C GLN A 166 19.05 14.32 2.26
N GLU A 167 20.18 14.34 1.60
CA GLU A 167 20.72 15.48 0.84
C GLU A 167 21.15 15.01 -0.55
N PHE A 168 20.92 15.87 -1.56
CA PHE A 168 21.36 15.56 -2.92
C PHE A 168 22.84 15.89 -3.10
N ASN A 169 23.62 14.89 -3.52
CA ASN A 169 25.04 15.08 -3.84
C ASN A 169 25.20 15.32 -5.36
N PRO A 170 25.58 16.53 -5.79
CA PRO A 170 25.72 16.85 -7.22
C PRO A 170 26.92 16.18 -7.90
N ASP A 171 27.92 15.69 -7.14
CA ASP A 171 29.06 14.98 -7.69
C ASP A 171 28.73 13.55 -8.04
N THR A 172 27.95 12.88 -7.21
CA THR A 172 27.49 11.49 -7.42
C THR A 172 26.15 11.39 -8.14
N MET A 173 25.41 12.52 -8.27
CA MET A 173 24.08 12.59 -8.91
C MET A 173 23.03 11.70 -8.25
N ARG A 174 23.09 11.58 -6.93
CA ARG A 174 22.16 10.78 -6.15
C ARG A 174 21.89 11.43 -4.80
N PHE A 175 20.80 10.98 -4.17
CA PHE A 175 20.57 11.29 -2.77
C PHE A 175 21.44 10.43 -1.88
N GLU A 176 21.97 11.06 -0.85
CA GLU A 176 22.73 10.42 0.21
C GLU A 176 21.99 10.59 1.53
N MET A 177 21.95 9.53 2.32
CA MET A 177 21.24 9.52 3.60
C MET A 177 22.00 10.36 4.63
N THR A 178 21.34 11.36 5.19
CA THR A 178 21.89 12.19 6.26
C THR A 178 21.39 11.76 7.63
N SER A 179 20.21 11.17 7.72
CA SER A 179 19.62 10.68 8.97
C SER A 179 18.80 9.41 8.74
N PHE A 180 19.33 8.28 9.16
CA PHE A 180 18.63 7.00 9.08
C PHE A 180 17.33 6.99 9.90
N MET A 181 17.34 7.63 11.08
CA MET A 181 16.15 7.65 11.94
C MET A 181 15.03 8.50 11.35
N ASP A 182 15.34 9.61 10.67
CA ASP A 182 14.32 10.43 10.00
C ASP A 182 13.68 9.70 8.83
N VAL A 183 14.43 8.85 8.14
CA VAL A 183 13.91 7.97 7.09
C VAL A 183 13.05 6.85 7.70
N ALA A 184 13.64 6.07 8.62
CA ALA A 184 13.01 4.86 9.16
C ALA A 184 11.81 5.16 10.06
N LEU A 185 11.89 6.20 10.91
CA LEU A 185 10.87 6.53 11.90
C LEU A 185 10.08 7.81 11.55
N SER A 186 10.04 8.20 10.28
CA SER A 186 9.19 9.31 9.88
C SER A 186 7.73 9.05 10.27
N PRO A 187 6.98 10.05 10.72
CA PRO A 187 5.55 9.89 11.04
C PRO A 187 4.75 9.31 9.87
N PHE A 188 5.21 9.59 8.64
CA PHE A 188 4.62 9.07 7.42
C PHE A 188 4.85 7.55 7.28
N ALA A 189 6.08 7.08 7.53
CA ALA A 189 6.42 5.67 7.49
C ALA A 189 5.67 4.87 8.57
N ILE A 190 5.65 5.37 9.82
CA ILE A 190 4.94 4.73 10.93
C ILE A 190 3.45 4.58 10.62
N ASN A 191 2.81 5.65 10.16
CA ASN A 191 1.38 5.62 9.84
C ASN A 191 1.08 4.68 8.67
N LYS A 192 1.89 4.74 7.61
CA LYS A 192 1.73 3.88 6.44
C LYS A 192 1.88 2.41 6.79
N PHE A 193 2.90 2.07 7.56
CA PHE A 193 3.11 0.71 8.06
C PHE A 193 1.93 0.22 8.89
N THR A 194 1.53 0.99 9.90
CA THR A 194 0.42 0.58 10.80
C THR A 194 -0.87 0.38 10.01
N HIS A 195 -1.18 1.29 9.09
CA HIS A 195 -2.37 1.20 8.24
C HIS A 195 -2.34 -0.02 7.31
N THR A 196 -1.19 -0.30 6.70
CA THR A 196 -1.01 -1.42 5.76
C THR A 196 -1.05 -2.77 6.47
N VAL A 197 -0.39 -2.91 7.62
CA VAL A 197 -0.40 -4.16 8.41
C VAL A 197 -1.79 -4.43 8.99
N THR A 198 -2.48 -3.42 9.52
CA THR A 198 -3.86 -3.61 10.00
C THR A 198 -4.81 -3.98 8.87
N SER A 199 -4.66 -3.41 7.67
CA SER A 199 -5.41 -3.81 6.47
C SER A 199 -5.15 -5.28 6.11
N SER A 200 -3.92 -5.76 6.26
CA SER A 200 -3.57 -7.16 6.05
C SER A 200 -4.23 -8.10 7.06
N TRP A 201 -4.28 -7.69 8.33
CA TRP A 201 -5.00 -8.46 9.35
C TRP A 201 -6.50 -8.55 9.08
N ILE A 202 -7.11 -7.52 8.50
CA ILE A 202 -8.51 -7.53 8.05
C ILE A 202 -8.74 -8.61 7.00
N ILE A 203 -7.85 -8.73 6.02
CA ILE A 203 -7.97 -9.76 4.96
C ILE A 203 -7.84 -11.15 5.55
N GLY A 204 -6.82 -11.42 6.38
CA GLY A 204 -6.66 -12.73 7.03
C GLY A 204 -7.84 -13.08 7.94
N ALA A 205 -8.32 -12.12 8.72
CA ALA A 205 -9.50 -12.28 9.57
C ALA A 205 -10.77 -12.60 8.76
N THR A 206 -10.99 -11.86 7.66
CA THR A 206 -12.12 -12.09 6.75
C THR A 206 -12.06 -13.49 6.15
N PHE A 207 -10.88 -13.91 5.67
CA PHE A 207 -10.65 -15.24 5.13
C PHE A 207 -10.97 -16.34 6.16
N VAL A 208 -10.46 -16.20 7.39
CA VAL A 208 -10.70 -17.16 8.48
C VAL A 208 -12.19 -17.25 8.85
N VAL A 209 -12.89 -16.12 8.97
CA VAL A 209 -14.33 -16.10 9.24
C VAL A 209 -15.11 -16.74 8.09
N ALA A 210 -14.79 -16.42 6.85
CA ALA A 210 -15.47 -16.93 5.67
C ALA A 210 -15.31 -18.44 5.48
N VAL A 211 -14.08 -18.98 5.60
CA VAL A 211 -13.82 -20.43 5.53
C VAL A 211 -14.55 -21.14 6.66
N SER A 212 -14.56 -20.57 7.85
CA SER A 212 -15.28 -21.14 9.00
C SER A 212 -16.80 -21.14 8.77
N CYS A 213 -17.36 -20.05 8.20
CA CYS A 213 -18.76 -20.00 7.79
C CYS A 213 -19.09 -21.03 6.72
N TRP A 214 -18.18 -21.29 5.78
CA TRP A 214 -18.35 -22.36 4.81
C TRP A 214 -18.44 -23.76 5.48
N TYR A 215 -17.62 -24.04 6.51
CA TYR A 215 -17.74 -25.28 7.29
C TYR A 215 -19.09 -25.40 7.97
N LEU A 216 -19.61 -24.32 8.57
CA LEU A 216 -20.94 -24.32 9.18
C LEU A 216 -22.04 -24.56 8.15
N LEU A 217 -21.96 -23.97 6.94
CA LEU A 217 -22.88 -24.25 5.83
C LEU A 217 -22.90 -25.74 5.42
N LYS A 218 -21.72 -26.36 5.46
CA LYS A 218 -21.56 -27.79 5.15
C LYS A 218 -21.83 -28.72 6.35
N LYS A 219 -22.16 -28.14 7.51
CA LYS A 219 -22.38 -28.86 8.78
C LYS A 219 -21.17 -29.73 9.18
N ARG A 220 -19.95 -29.23 8.88
CA ARG A 220 -18.68 -29.89 9.19
C ARG A 220 -17.86 -29.02 10.12
N GLU A 221 -16.94 -29.63 10.89
CA GLU A 221 -15.93 -28.94 11.71
C GLU A 221 -16.51 -27.82 12.57
N THR A 222 -17.72 -28.00 13.12
CA THR A 222 -18.47 -26.94 13.82
C THR A 222 -17.70 -26.32 14.97
N GLN A 223 -16.94 -27.13 15.74
CA GLN A 223 -16.18 -26.64 16.87
C GLN A 223 -14.99 -25.77 16.42
N LEU A 224 -14.23 -26.24 15.42
CA LEU A 224 -13.14 -25.49 14.81
C LEU A 224 -13.68 -24.20 14.20
N ALA A 225 -14.77 -24.27 13.44
CA ALA A 225 -15.40 -23.11 12.79
C ALA A 225 -15.79 -22.03 13.81
N LYS A 226 -16.52 -22.39 14.87
CA LYS A 226 -16.92 -21.43 15.90
C LYS A 226 -15.72 -20.82 16.64
N ALA A 227 -14.68 -21.61 16.92
CA ALA A 227 -13.46 -21.11 17.56
C ALA A 227 -12.71 -20.14 16.62
N SER A 228 -12.57 -20.49 15.35
CA SER A 228 -11.91 -19.65 14.34
C SER A 228 -12.69 -18.37 14.06
N ILE A 229 -14.03 -18.40 14.02
CA ILE A 229 -14.86 -17.17 13.89
C ILE A 229 -14.62 -16.23 15.07
N LYS A 230 -14.56 -16.75 16.29
CA LYS A 230 -14.30 -15.91 17.48
C LYS A 230 -12.94 -15.20 17.41
N MET A 231 -11.89 -15.94 17.02
CA MET A 231 -10.55 -15.37 16.84
C MET A 231 -10.51 -14.41 15.67
N GLY A 232 -10.95 -14.86 14.48
CA GLY A 232 -10.91 -14.06 13.28
C GLY A 232 -11.73 -12.78 13.38
N ALA A 233 -12.97 -12.87 13.87
CA ALA A 233 -13.81 -11.69 14.01
C ALA A 233 -13.30 -10.73 15.12
N GLY A 234 -12.69 -11.24 16.18
CA GLY A 234 -12.05 -10.41 17.20
C GLY A 234 -10.86 -9.62 16.64
N VAL A 235 -9.93 -10.31 15.96
CA VAL A 235 -8.79 -9.68 15.29
C VAL A 235 -9.28 -8.70 14.21
N GLY A 236 -10.25 -9.10 13.39
CA GLY A 236 -10.79 -8.29 12.32
C GLY A 236 -11.46 -7.00 12.79
N LEU A 237 -12.24 -7.06 13.88
CA LEU A 237 -12.87 -5.86 14.44
C LEU A 237 -11.81 -4.87 14.98
N ILE A 238 -10.83 -5.36 15.74
CA ILE A 238 -9.74 -4.51 16.23
C ILE A 238 -8.96 -3.92 15.05
N ALA A 239 -8.63 -4.73 14.07
CA ALA A 239 -7.88 -4.28 12.89
C ALA A 239 -8.65 -3.24 12.05
N THR A 240 -9.97 -3.39 11.89
CA THR A 240 -10.78 -2.40 11.13
C THR A 240 -10.89 -1.07 11.88
N LEU A 241 -10.99 -1.08 13.20
CA LEU A 241 -10.98 0.15 14.00
C LEU A 241 -9.62 0.86 13.93
N LEU A 242 -8.52 0.10 14.06
CA LEU A 242 -7.17 0.65 13.88
C LEU A 242 -6.94 1.19 12.46
N ALA A 243 -7.44 0.47 11.44
CA ALA A 243 -7.35 0.93 10.05
C ALA A 243 -8.16 2.21 9.81
N ALA A 244 -9.29 2.41 10.49
CA ALA A 244 -10.05 3.65 10.43
C ALA A 244 -9.28 4.82 11.05
N MET A 245 -8.68 4.62 12.24
CA MET A 245 -7.87 5.63 12.92
C MET A 245 -6.62 6.03 12.11
N THR A 246 -5.89 5.04 11.60
CA THR A 246 -4.69 5.30 10.79
C THR A 246 -5.05 5.84 9.40
N GLY A 247 -6.23 5.52 8.88
CA GLY A 247 -6.80 6.08 7.66
C GLY A 247 -7.11 7.56 7.77
N ASP A 248 -7.70 7.99 8.89
CA ASP A 248 -7.92 9.40 9.22
C ASP A 248 -6.57 10.16 9.27
N ASN A 249 -5.58 9.61 9.96
CA ASN A 249 -4.25 10.21 10.00
C ASN A 249 -3.57 10.25 8.63
N SER A 250 -3.79 9.22 7.77
CA SER A 250 -3.31 9.23 6.38
C SER A 250 -3.94 10.36 5.57
N ALA A 251 -5.24 10.64 5.74
CA ALA A 251 -5.91 11.74 5.03
C ALA A 251 -5.32 13.09 5.43
N TYR A 252 -5.08 13.29 6.72
CA TYR A 252 -4.40 14.49 7.23
C TYR A 252 -2.99 14.65 6.64
N GLN A 253 -2.17 13.59 6.68
CA GLN A 253 -0.81 13.63 6.12
C GLN A 253 -0.80 13.92 4.62
N VAL A 254 -1.72 13.30 3.86
CA VAL A 254 -1.86 13.54 2.41
C VAL A 254 -2.25 14.99 2.15
N ALA A 255 -3.14 15.58 2.95
CA ALA A 255 -3.50 16.99 2.82
C ALA A 255 -2.28 17.92 2.96
N GLN A 256 -1.35 17.60 3.87
CA GLN A 256 -0.17 18.43 4.13
C GLN A 256 0.94 18.30 3.07
N VAL A 257 1.15 17.07 2.54
CA VAL A 257 2.32 16.77 1.68
C VAL A 257 1.96 16.52 0.22
N GLN A 258 0.74 16.07 -0.07
CA GLN A 258 0.28 15.69 -1.40
C GLN A 258 -1.11 16.28 -1.70
N PRO A 259 -1.29 17.61 -1.64
CA PRO A 259 -2.60 18.24 -1.78
C PRO A 259 -3.29 17.90 -3.11
N MET A 260 -2.55 17.75 -4.21
CA MET A 260 -3.10 17.34 -5.51
C MET A 260 -3.74 15.94 -5.44
N LYS A 261 -3.14 15.01 -4.69
CA LYS A 261 -3.73 13.69 -4.45
C LYS A 261 -5.06 13.80 -3.70
N LEU A 262 -5.11 14.64 -2.65
CA LEU A 262 -6.34 14.87 -1.90
C LEU A 262 -7.41 15.47 -2.79
N ALA A 263 -7.09 16.51 -3.55
CA ALA A 263 -8.01 17.14 -4.48
C ALA A 263 -8.57 16.15 -5.52
N ALA A 264 -7.72 15.26 -6.05
CA ALA A 264 -8.15 14.22 -6.98
C ALA A 264 -9.04 13.15 -6.31
N MET A 265 -8.70 12.72 -5.09
CA MET A 265 -9.51 11.76 -4.32
C MET A 265 -10.91 12.30 -4.03
N GLU A 266 -11.03 13.59 -3.79
CA GLU A 266 -12.30 14.25 -3.44
C GLU A 266 -13.04 14.81 -4.65
N ALA A 267 -12.43 14.78 -5.84
CA ALA A 267 -12.89 15.50 -7.02
C ALA A 267 -13.15 16.99 -6.69
N LEU A 268 -12.25 17.57 -5.89
CA LEU A 268 -12.30 18.96 -5.47
C LEU A 268 -11.60 19.81 -6.53
N TYR A 269 -12.38 20.47 -7.38
CA TYR A 269 -11.82 21.25 -8.48
C TYR A 269 -11.35 22.62 -8.02
N ASN A 270 -12.17 23.31 -7.21
CA ASN A 270 -11.83 24.56 -6.56
C ASN A 270 -11.91 24.36 -5.06
N GLY A 271 -10.98 24.91 -4.32
CA GLY A 271 -10.90 24.80 -2.88
C GLY A 271 -11.62 25.91 -2.15
N GLY A 272 -11.74 25.76 -0.85
CA GLY A 272 -12.41 26.73 0.01
C GLY A 272 -12.24 26.42 1.48
N ASN A 273 -12.85 27.26 2.29
CA ASN A 273 -12.99 27.07 3.73
C ASN A 273 -14.26 26.25 4.02
N GLY A 274 -14.20 25.33 4.99
CA GLY A 274 -15.35 24.52 5.37
C GLY A 274 -15.78 23.51 4.31
N GLU A 275 -14.82 22.95 3.56
CA GLU A 275 -15.08 22.00 2.49
C GLU A 275 -15.77 20.73 2.98
N SER A 276 -16.72 20.26 2.18
CA SER A 276 -17.50 19.07 2.48
C SER A 276 -16.86 17.80 1.97
N LEU A 277 -16.86 16.75 2.77
CA LEU A 277 -16.45 15.42 2.36
C LEU A 277 -17.50 14.80 1.43
N THR A 278 -17.17 14.56 0.19
CA THR A 278 -18.07 13.92 -0.77
C THR A 278 -18.26 12.44 -0.46
N ALA A 279 -19.44 12.03 -0.06
CA ALA A 279 -19.78 10.63 0.16
C ALA A 279 -20.10 9.92 -1.17
N ILE A 280 -20.97 10.51 -1.98
CA ILE A 280 -21.39 9.98 -3.28
C ILE A 280 -21.43 11.15 -4.27
N ALA A 281 -20.90 10.95 -5.47
CA ALA A 281 -21.08 11.86 -6.59
C ALA A 281 -20.93 11.11 -7.91
N ALA A 282 -21.46 11.69 -8.97
CA ALA A 282 -21.29 11.18 -10.33
C ALA A 282 -20.09 11.87 -10.99
N VAL A 283 -18.99 11.15 -11.13
CA VAL A 283 -17.83 11.53 -11.92
C VAL A 283 -17.77 10.59 -13.12
N HIS A 284 -17.50 11.09 -14.33
CA HIS A 284 -17.43 10.22 -15.50
C HIS A 284 -16.28 9.21 -15.35
N PRO A 285 -16.52 7.86 -15.34
CA PRO A 285 -15.53 6.89 -14.90
C PRO A 285 -14.28 6.75 -15.79
N PHE A 286 -14.41 7.12 -17.09
CA PHE A 286 -13.34 6.92 -18.09
C PHE A 286 -12.82 8.23 -18.70
N ARG A 287 -13.28 9.37 -18.23
CA ARG A 287 -12.87 10.67 -18.74
C ARG A 287 -12.51 11.59 -17.59
N GLN A 288 -11.36 12.25 -17.71
CA GLN A 288 -10.97 13.32 -16.80
C GLN A 288 -12.03 14.42 -16.85
N PRO A 289 -12.57 14.88 -15.70
CA PRO A 289 -13.52 15.99 -15.67
C PRO A 289 -12.87 17.28 -16.14
N ASP A 290 -13.70 18.19 -16.66
CA ASP A 290 -13.28 19.54 -17.02
C ASP A 290 -13.25 20.41 -15.75
N TYR A 291 -12.26 20.15 -14.89
CA TYR A 291 -12.08 20.82 -13.61
C TYR A 291 -11.79 22.34 -13.75
N GLU A 292 -11.43 22.82 -14.95
CA GLU A 292 -11.21 24.24 -15.22
C GLU A 292 -12.55 25.00 -15.34
N ASN A 293 -13.57 24.38 -15.94
CA ASN A 293 -14.88 24.99 -16.21
C ASN A 293 -16.00 24.48 -15.29
N GLU A 294 -15.86 23.27 -14.74
CA GLU A 294 -16.79 22.70 -13.78
C GLU A 294 -16.44 23.14 -12.36
N GLN A 295 -17.45 23.43 -11.53
CA GLN A 295 -17.23 23.80 -10.13
C GLN A 295 -17.28 22.60 -9.18
N GLU A 296 -18.18 21.66 -9.45
CA GLU A 296 -18.41 20.48 -8.60
C GLU A 296 -18.82 19.27 -9.46
N PRO A 297 -18.56 18.03 -8.97
CA PRO A 297 -19.11 16.83 -9.59
C PRO A 297 -20.64 16.79 -9.51
N ALA A 298 -21.30 16.22 -10.53
CA ALA A 298 -22.74 16.08 -10.58
C ALA A 298 -23.30 15.17 -9.47
N MET A 299 -24.55 15.38 -9.06
CA MET A 299 -25.30 14.55 -8.11
C MET A 299 -24.53 14.30 -6.80
N ARG A 300 -23.93 15.34 -6.23
CA ARG A 300 -23.09 15.27 -5.04
C ARG A 300 -23.93 15.12 -3.74
N ILE A 301 -23.64 14.09 -2.96
CA ILE A 301 -24.08 13.94 -1.56
C ILE A 301 -22.82 14.04 -0.70
N ALA A 302 -22.77 15.03 0.18
CA ALA A 302 -21.58 15.33 0.95
C ALA A 302 -21.88 15.62 2.43
N ILE A 303 -20.90 15.42 3.29
CA ILE A 303 -20.95 15.72 4.72
C ILE A 303 -20.30 17.10 4.91
N PRO A 304 -21.07 18.12 5.37
CA PRO A 304 -20.57 19.49 5.50
C PRO A 304 -19.34 19.56 6.41
N ASN A 305 -18.36 20.39 6.06
CA ASN A 305 -17.15 20.74 6.82
C ASN A 305 -16.22 19.56 7.15
N MET A 306 -16.59 18.34 6.75
CA MET A 306 -15.87 17.14 7.15
C MET A 306 -14.53 16.99 6.41
N LEU A 307 -14.43 17.45 5.16
CA LEU A 307 -13.16 17.42 4.44
C LEU A 307 -12.16 18.41 5.05
N SER A 308 -12.59 19.64 5.37
CA SER A 308 -11.78 20.61 6.09
C SER A 308 -11.30 20.05 7.43
N PHE A 309 -12.19 19.43 8.21
CA PHE A 309 -11.83 18.82 9.48
C PHE A 309 -10.79 17.70 9.33
N LEU A 310 -10.93 16.82 8.34
CA LEU A 310 -9.97 15.75 8.07
C LEU A 310 -8.61 16.29 7.60
N ALA A 311 -8.60 17.34 6.77
CA ALA A 311 -7.41 17.89 6.15
C ALA A 311 -6.63 18.85 7.06
N THR A 312 -7.31 19.59 7.95
CA THR A 312 -6.70 20.69 8.71
C THR A 312 -6.91 20.56 10.23
N ARG A 313 -7.74 19.62 10.68
CA ARG A 313 -8.20 19.48 12.09
C ARG A 313 -9.07 20.63 12.57
N THR A 314 -9.53 21.50 11.66
CA THR A 314 -10.48 22.58 11.92
C THR A 314 -11.67 22.44 10.96
N ALA A 315 -12.87 22.79 11.42
CA ALA A 315 -14.09 22.58 10.62
C ALA A 315 -14.21 23.59 9.45
N ASP A 316 -13.52 24.70 9.54
CA ASP A 316 -13.52 25.82 8.59
C ASP A 316 -12.15 26.03 7.90
N GLY A 317 -11.20 25.07 8.09
CA GLY A 317 -9.88 25.17 7.50
C GLY A 317 -9.92 25.13 5.97
N TYR A 318 -8.99 25.86 5.36
CA TYR A 318 -8.90 25.93 3.90
C TYR A 318 -8.31 24.66 3.29
N VAL A 319 -9.00 24.08 2.30
CA VAL A 319 -8.52 22.93 1.52
C VAL A 319 -8.38 23.34 0.06
N PRO A 320 -7.16 23.27 -0.53
CA PRO A 320 -6.95 23.65 -1.93
C PRO A 320 -7.52 22.62 -2.88
N GLY A 321 -8.21 23.07 -3.93
CA GLY A 321 -8.65 22.26 -5.06
C GLY A 321 -7.58 22.16 -6.16
N VAL A 322 -7.88 21.41 -7.21
CA VAL A 322 -6.98 21.22 -8.37
C VAL A 322 -6.54 22.55 -8.97
N ASN A 323 -7.50 23.47 -9.19
CA ASN A 323 -7.24 24.76 -9.80
C ASN A 323 -6.37 25.67 -8.93
N ASP A 324 -6.57 25.62 -7.61
CA ASP A 324 -5.79 26.42 -6.67
C ASP A 324 -4.33 25.97 -6.64
N ILE A 325 -4.11 24.64 -6.63
CA ILE A 325 -2.76 24.08 -6.66
C ILE A 325 -2.03 24.44 -7.94
N ILE A 326 -2.74 24.46 -9.08
CA ILE A 326 -2.17 24.85 -10.37
C ILE A 326 -1.82 26.35 -10.39
N LYS A 327 -2.72 27.20 -9.92
CA LYS A 327 -2.55 28.66 -9.93
C LYS A 327 -1.64 29.20 -8.82
N GLY A 328 -1.42 28.40 -7.77
CA GLY A 328 -0.81 28.83 -6.51
C GLY A 328 -1.86 29.40 -5.56
N TYR A 329 -1.65 29.18 -4.25
CA TYR A 329 -2.57 29.60 -3.20
C TYR A 329 -1.80 30.05 -1.94
N THR A 330 -2.50 30.63 -0.98
CA THR A 330 -1.94 30.99 0.32
C THR A 330 -2.48 30.04 1.38
N LYS A 331 -1.59 29.44 2.16
CA LYS A 331 -1.95 28.58 3.30
C LYS A 331 -2.49 29.41 4.47
N GLU A 332 -3.13 28.74 5.43
CA GLU A 332 -3.66 29.39 6.64
C GLU A 332 -2.58 30.12 7.46
N ASP A 333 -1.35 29.63 7.45
CA ASP A 333 -0.20 30.24 8.11
C ASP A 333 0.37 31.46 7.37
N GLY A 334 -0.27 31.89 6.28
CA GLY A 334 0.17 33.00 5.43
C GLY A 334 1.27 32.63 4.43
N THR A 335 1.77 31.39 4.43
CA THR A 335 2.78 30.93 3.49
C THR A 335 2.17 30.80 2.08
N ARG A 336 2.81 31.46 1.10
CA ARG A 336 2.40 31.33 -0.31
C ARG A 336 2.97 30.05 -0.92
N GLU A 337 2.10 29.18 -1.43
CA GLU A 337 2.48 28.10 -2.33
C GLU A 337 2.56 28.64 -3.76
N PRO A 338 3.73 28.49 -4.44
CA PRO A 338 3.91 28.99 -5.80
C PRO A 338 3.06 28.20 -6.79
N SER A 339 2.69 28.86 -7.90
CA SER A 339 2.01 28.21 -9.00
C SER A 339 2.86 27.09 -9.62
N VAL A 340 2.20 26.16 -10.32
CA VAL A 340 2.90 25.10 -11.05
C VAL A 340 3.89 25.68 -12.07
N GLN A 341 3.54 26.78 -12.76
CA GLN A 341 4.44 27.43 -13.70
C GLN A 341 5.70 27.98 -13.02
N GLU A 342 5.56 28.59 -11.83
CA GLU A 342 6.70 29.04 -11.02
C GLU A 342 7.58 27.84 -10.57
N LYS A 343 6.96 26.72 -10.17
CA LYS A 343 7.67 25.49 -9.80
C LYS A 343 8.41 24.89 -11.00
N ILE A 344 7.82 24.87 -12.19
CA ILE A 344 8.45 24.42 -13.44
C ILE A 344 9.66 25.30 -13.77
N ALA A 345 9.52 26.62 -13.70
CA ALA A 345 10.61 27.56 -13.98
C ALA A 345 11.79 27.35 -13.00
N ARG A 346 11.50 27.14 -11.71
CA ARG A 346 12.53 26.86 -10.68
C ARG A 346 13.17 25.49 -10.89
N GLY A 347 12.40 24.46 -11.26
CA GLY A 347 12.93 23.14 -11.58
C GLY A 347 13.87 23.15 -12.76
N LYS A 348 13.52 23.88 -13.83
CA LYS A 348 14.41 24.08 -14.99
C LYS A 348 15.71 24.78 -14.60
N LYS A 349 15.67 25.79 -13.72
CA LYS A 349 16.88 26.42 -13.18
C LYS A 349 17.77 25.42 -12.42
N ALA A 350 17.18 24.54 -11.61
CA ALA A 350 17.92 23.51 -10.91
C ALA A 350 18.62 22.53 -11.86
N ILE A 351 17.91 22.07 -12.92
CA ILE A 351 18.47 21.17 -13.93
C ILE A 351 19.62 21.83 -14.68
N VAL A 352 19.45 23.09 -15.11
CA VAL A 352 20.52 23.85 -15.79
C VAL A 352 21.73 24.04 -14.89
N ALA A 353 21.52 24.45 -13.62
CA ALA A 353 22.61 24.64 -12.66
C ALA A 353 23.37 23.32 -12.43
N LEU A 354 22.68 22.20 -12.29
CA LEU A 354 23.29 20.89 -12.15
C LEU A 354 24.10 20.50 -13.38
N LYS A 355 23.58 20.71 -14.59
CA LYS A 355 24.28 20.42 -15.85
C LYS A 355 25.55 21.27 -15.97
N THR A 356 25.45 22.58 -15.74
CA THR A 356 26.61 23.50 -15.78
C THR A 356 27.64 23.13 -14.73
N TYR A 357 27.24 22.82 -13.49
CA TYR A 357 28.17 22.38 -12.46
C TYR A 357 28.93 21.10 -12.86
N ARG A 358 28.24 20.15 -13.48
CA ARG A 358 28.90 18.90 -13.93
C ARG A 358 29.91 19.13 -15.03
N GLU A 359 29.60 20.01 -16.00
CA GLU A 359 30.46 20.29 -17.14
C GLU A 359 31.66 21.15 -16.74
N THR A 360 31.46 22.15 -15.88
CA THR A 360 32.46 23.16 -15.59
C THR A 360 33.06 23.10 -14.17
N LYS A 361 32.43 22.33 -13.27
CA LYS A 361 32.72 22.31 -11.82
C LYS A 361 32.64 23.70 -11.16
N ALA A 362 31.89 24.63 -11.75
CA ALA A 362 31.69 26.01 -11.28
C ALA A 362 30.87 26.01 -9.98
N LYS A 363 31.51 26.33 -8.87
CA LYS A 363 30.89 26.27 -7.52
C LYS A 363 29.79 27.31 -7.29
N ASP A 364 29.72 28.37 -8.08
CA ASP A 364 28.62 29.35 -8.08
C ASP A 364 27.26 28.75 -8.48
N GLN A 365 27.25 27.60 -9.12
CA GLN A 365 26.02 26.88 -9.46
C GLN A 365 25.39 26.13 -8.27
N LEU A 366 26.17 25.79 -7.26
CA LEU A 366 25.69 25.02 -6.10
C LEU A 366 24.62 25.74 -5.27
N PRO A 367 24.73 27.05 -4.96
CA PRO A 367 23.66 27.79 -4.28
C PRO A 367 22.35 27.80 -5.09
N ILE A 368 22.44 28.00 -6.42
CA ILE A 368 21.28 27.98 -7.31
C ILE A 368 20.60 26.62 -7.30
N LEU A 369 21.39 25.54 -7.36
CA LEU A 369 20.87 24.18 -7.27
C LEU A 369 20.18 23.92 -5.93
N ARG A 370 20.84 24.24 -4.81
CA ARG A 370 20.27 24.01 -3.46
C ARG A 370 18.96 24.74 -3.23
N GLU A 371 18.87 26.01 -3.63
CA GLU A 371 17.66 26.81 -3.49
C GLU A 371 16.47 26.22 -4.26
N ASN A 372 16.74 25.64 -5.43
CA ASN A 372 15.71 25.17 -6.34
C ASN A 372 15.52 23.64 -6.31
N MET A 373 16.31 22.90 -5.52
CA MET A 373 16.31 21.43 -5.51
C MET A 373 14.95 20.82 -5.15
N LYS A 374 14.19 21.45 -4.27
CA LYS A 374 12.85 20.99 -3.90
C LYS A 374 11.84 21.01 -5.07
N TYR A 375 12.16 21.70 -6.17
CA TYR A 375 11.35 21.74 -7.40
C TYR A 375 12.03 21.00 -8.55
N PHE A 376 13.07 20.22 -8.28
CA PHE A 376 13.90 19.61 -9.33
C PHE A 376 13.06 18.78 -10.31
N GLY A 377 12.14 17.95 -9.83
CA GLY A 377 11.28 17.12 -10.65
C GLY A 377 10.34 17.91 -11.57
N TYR A 378 9.91 19.11 -11.15
CA TYR A 378 9.06 19.98 -11.99
C TYR A 378 9.77 20.46 -13.27
N GLY A 379 11.10 20.43 -13.29
CA GLY A 379 11.87 20.80 -14.48
C GLY A 379 11.66 19.86 -15.69
N TYR A 380 11.17 18.65 -15.46
CA TYR A 380 10.80 17.68 -16.49
C TYR A 380 9.35 17.81 -16.97
N ILE A 381 8.52 18.58 -16.28
CA ILE A 381 7.10 18.74 -16.57
C ILE A 381 6.93 19.79 -17.69
N LYS A 382 6.14 19.45 -18.72
CA LYS A 382 5.87 20.32 -19.87
C LYS A 382 4.60 21.15 -19.66
N ASP A 383 3.56 20.53 -19.12
CA ASP A 383 2.25 21.16 -18.87
C ASP A 383 1.79 20.89 -17.43
N ALA A 384 1.17 21.89 -16.79
CA ALA A 384 0.59 21.76 -15.47
C ALA A 384 -0.45 20.63 -15.35
N LYS A 385 -1.14 20.31 -16.44
CA LYS A 385 -2.13 19.22 -16.50
C LYS A 385 -1.52 17.83 -16.28
N GLU A 386 -0.23 17.65 -16.54
CA GLU A 386 0.48 16.40 -16.28
C GLU A 386 0.54 16.07 -14.79
N LEU A 387 0.42 17.08 -13.92
CA LEU A 387 0.45 16.91 -12.45
C LEU A 387 -0.89 16.48 -11.86
N VAL A 388 -1.97 16.51 -12.65
CA VAL A 388 -3.29 16.11 -12.19
C VAL A 388 -3.48 14.62 -12.41
N PRO A 389 -3.50 13.80 -11.37
CA PRO A 389 -3.73 12.37 -11.51
C PRO A 389 -5.14 12.08 -12.01
N SER A 390 -5.41 10.83 -12.41
CA SER A 390 -6.76 10.45 -12.83
C SER A 390 -7.76 10.65 -11.69
N ILE A 391 -8.53 11.73 -11.76
CA ILE A 391 -9.57 12.06 -10.78
C ILE A 391 -10.59 10.93 -10.67
N PRO A 392 -11.17 10.37 -11.78
CA PRO A 392 -12.15 9.31 -11.65
C PRO A 392 -11.65 8.08 -10.91
N ILE A 393 -10.43 7.63 -11.24
CA ILE A 393 -9.85 6.43 -10.61
C ILE A 393 -9.60 6.69 -9.12
N CYS A 394 -8.98 7.81 -8.77
CA CYS A 394 -8.72 8.16 -7.37
C CYS A 394 -10.02 8.32 -6.58
N PHE A 395 -11.02 8.99 -7.17
CA PHE A 395 -12.31 9.23 -6.55
C PHE A 395 -13.06 7.94 -6.23
N TYR A 396 -13.26 7.07 -7.22
CA TYR A 396 -14.02 5.82 -7.02
C TYR A 396 -13.26 4.81 -6.17
N ALA A 397 -11.95 4.68 -6.35
CA ALA A 397 -11.14 3.78 -5.52
C ALA A 397 -11.19 4.17 -4.03
N PHE A 398 -11.14 5.48 -3.73
CA PHE A 398 -11.24 5.95 -2.36
C PHE A 398 -12.61 5.64 -1.73
N ARG A 399 -13.72 5.92 -2.45
CA ARG A 399 -15.09 5.62 -1.96
C ARG A 399 -15.32 4.13 -1.76
N LEU A 400 -14.84 3.31 -2.71
CA LEU A 400 -14.96 1.86 -2.62
C LEU A 400 -14.25 1.32 -1.38
N ARG A 401 -13.01 1.79 -1.14
CA ARG A 401 -12.23 1.41 0.05
C ARG A 401 -12.94 1.78 1.35
N VAL A 402 -13.40 3.03 1.47
CA VAL A 402 -14.06 3.52 2.69
C VAL A 402 -15.41 2.80 2.91
N GLY A 403 -16.23 2.67 1.86
CA GLY A 403 -17.52 2.00 1.94
C GLY A 403 -17.42 0.53 2.35
N VAL A 404 -16.50 -0.22 1.74
CA VAL A 404 -16.24 -1.61 2.14
C VAL A 404 -15.61 -1.69 3.53
N GLY A 405 -14.74 -0.75 3.90
CA GLY A 405 -14.18 -0.67 5.25
C GLY A 405 -15.27 -0.55 6.33
N CYS A 406 -16.25 0.33 6.14
CA CYS A 406 -17.40 0.46 7.02
C CYS A 406 -18.23 -0.84 7.07
N LEU A 407 -18.44 -1.48 5.92
CA LEU A 407 -19.14 -2.76 5.84
C LEU A 407 -18.40 -3.86 6.63
N LEU A 408 -17.07 -3.89 6.59
CA LEU A 408 -16.26 -4.88 7.31
C LEU A 408 -16.32 -4.67 8.83
N ILE A 409 -16.41 -3.42 9.33
CA ILE A 409 -16.65 -3.16 10.76
C ILE A 409 -17.97 -3.82 11.19
N LEU A 410 -19.06 -3.56 10.45
CA LEU A 410 -20.35 -4.17 10.72
C LEU A 410 -20.33 -5.70 10.61
N PHE A 411 -19.65 -6.23 9.62
CA PHE A 411 -19.48 -7.66 9.41
C PHE A 411 -18.79 -8.35 10.61
N PHE A 412 -17.69 -7.81 11.10
CA PHE A 412 -17.00 -8.41 12.25
C PHE A 412 -17.79 -8.24 13.56
N ALA A 413 -18.40 -7.09 13.78
CA ALA A 413 -19.26 -6.87 14.94
C ALA A 413 -20.44 -7.86 14.94
N LEU A 414 -21.09 -8.05 13.79
CA LEU A 414 -22.20 -9.00 13.64
C LEU A 414 -21.71 -10.44 13.79
N SER A 415 -20.51 -10.79 13.27
CA SER A 415 -19.89 -12.12 13.46
C SER A 415 -19.74 -12.45 14.93
N LEU A 416 -19.19 -11.53 15.72
CA LEU A 416 -19.02 -11.68 17.17
C LEU A 416 -20.38 -11.80 17.87
N PHE A 417 -21.33 -10.93 17.54
CA PHE A 417 -22.67 -11.00 18.12
C PHE A 417 -23.34 -12.36 17.86
N LEU A 418 -23.30 -12.85 16.61
CA LEU A 418 -23.94 -14.11 16.25
C LEU A 418 -23.22 -15.33 16.86
N VAL A 419 -21.89 -15.32 16.97
CA VAL A 419 -21.15 -16.48 17.51
C VAL A 419 -21.20 -16.57 19.05
N TYR A 420 -21.39 -15.44 19.75
CA TYR A 420 -21.44 -15.41 21.23
C TYR A 420 -22.86 -15.41 21.80
N LYS A 421 -23.79 -14.72 21.16
CA LYS A 421 -25.14 -14.46 21.70
C LYS A 421 -26.24 -15.25 21.01
N LYS A 422 -25.96 -15.81 19.85
CA LYS A 422 -26.89 -16.56 19.00
C LYS A 422 -26.22 -17.86 18.51
N GLU A 423 -27.02 -18.69 17.86
CA GLU A 423 -26.50 -19.87 17.16
C GLU A 423 -26.20 -19.48 15.70
N ILE A 424 -24.99 -19.04 15.43
CA ILE A 424 -24.55 -18.50 14.13
C ILE A 424 -24.86 -19.48 12.96
N ALA A 425 -24.83 -20.78 13.19
CA ALA A 425 -25.10 -21.80 12.17
C ALA A 425 -26.53 -21.74 11.60
N GLN A 426 -27.47 -21.10 12.30
CA GLN A 426 -28.87 -20.93 11.85
C GLN A 426 -29.04 -19.78 10.86
N TYR A 427 -28.11 -18.83 10.80
CA TYR A 427 -28.20 -17.63 9.96
C TYR A 427 -27.55 -17.86 8.60
N ARG A 428 -28.17 -18.70 7.76
CA ARG A 428 -27.63 -19.09 6.46
C ARG A 428 -27.25 -17.92 5.56
N TRP A 429 -28.04 -16.84 5.57
CA TRP A 429 -27.76 -15.63 4.81
C TRP A 429 -26.40 -15.01 5.21
N PHE A 430 -26.12 -14.95 6.53
CA PHE A 430 -24.86 -14.45 7.04
C PHE A 430 -23.67 -15.33 6.64
N LEU A 431 -23.84 -16.66 6.74
CA LEU A 431 -22.80 -17.61 6.34
C LEU A 431 -22.43 -17.48 4.86
N ILE A 432 -23.41 -17.20 3.98
CA ILE A 432 -23.18 -16.97 2.55
C ILE A 432 -22.51 -15.60 2.32
N SER A 433 -23.00 -14.54 2.97
CA SER A 433 -22.41 -13.20 2.84
C SER A 433 -20.96 -13.17 3.31
N ALA A 434 -20.59 -13.96 4.32
CA ALA A 434 -19.21 -14.08 4.78
C ALA A 434 -18.23 -14.52 3.69
N ILE A 435 -18.65 -15.41 2.79
CA ILE A 435 -17.82 -15.86 1.66
C ILE A 435 -17.60 -14.70 0.65
N ILE A 436 -18.62 -13.87 0.44
CA ILE A 436 -18.56 -12.72 -0.46
C ILE A 436 -17.65 -11.62 0.12
N MET A 437 -17.48 -11.58 1.45
CA MET A 437 -16.56 -10.62 2.07
C MET A 437 -15.09 -10.84 1.69
N ILE A 438 -14.66 -12.06 1.30
CA ILE A 438 -13.27 -12.29 0.86
C ILE A 438 -12.90 -11.38 -0.32
N PRO A 439 -13.52 -11.51 -1.50
CA PRO A 439 -13.18 -10.64 -2.63
C PRO A 439 -13.39 -9.14 -2.31
N LEU A 440 -14.40 -8.78 -1.52
CA LEU A 440 -14.63 -7.38 -1.14
C LEU A 440 -13.48 -6.82 -0.29
N ALA A 441 -12.94 -7.58 0.65
CA ALA A 441 -11.79 -7.15 1.46
C ALA A 441 -10.55 -6.93 0.59
N TYR A 442 -10.28 -7.81 -0.36
CA TYR A 442 -9.20 -7.64 -1.33
C TYR A 442 -9.40 -6.42 -2.23
N ILE A 443 -10.59 -6.26 -2.80
CA ILE A 443 -10.93 -5.10 -3.64
C ILE A 443 -10.73 -3.79 -2.86
N ALA A 444 -11.15 -3.73 -1.60
CA ALA A 444 -10.95 -2.55 -0.76
C ALA A 444 -9.47 -2.26 -0.51
N SER A 445 -8.67 -3.30 -0.27
CA SER A 445 -7.22 -3.17 -0.04
C SER A 445 -6.48 -2.73 -1.29
N GLU A 446 -6.76 -3.34 -2.45
CA GLU A 446 -6.20 -2.94 -3.75
C GLU A 446 -6.61 -1.51 -4.12
N SER A 447 -7.87 -1.14 -3.87
CA SER A 447 -8.34 0.24 -4.07
C SER A 447 -7.53 1.25 -3.25
N GLY A 448 -7.06 0.86 -2.06
CA GLY A 448 -6.15 1.67 -1.25
C GLY A 448 -4.80 1.91 -1.93
N TRP A 449 -4.22 0.88 -2.54
CA TRP A 449 -2.99 1.01 -3.31
C TRP A 449 -3.20 1.82 -4.59
N ILE A 450 -4.32 1.62 -5.29
CA ILE A 450 -4.67 2.43 -6.48
C ILE A 450 -4.68 3.92 -6.11
N VAL A 451 -5.32 4.32 -5.02
CA VAL A 451 -5.30 5.71 -4.55
C VAL A 451 -3.89 6.18 -4.19
N ALA A 452 -3.13 5.36 -3.49
CA ALA A 452 -1.77 5.72 -3.07
C ALA A 452 -0.83 5.97 -4.26
N GLU A 453 -0.89 5.10 -5.27
CA GLU A 453 0.07 5.07 -6.38
C GLU A 453 -0.39 5.87 -7.61
N ILE A 454 -1.66 5.78 -8.00
CA ILE A 454 -2.21 6.62 -9.09
C ILE A 454 -2.35 8.08 -8.62
N GLY A 455 -2.76 8.30 -7.37
CA GLY A 455 -2.91 9.64 -6.82
C GLY A 455 -1.58 10.41 -6.67
N ARG A 456 -0.43 9.76 -6.74
CA ARG A 456 0.88 10.43 -6.74
C ARG A 456 1.46 10.67 -8.14
N GLN A 457 0.79 10.22 -9.21
CA GLN A 457 1.31 10.47 -10.55
C GLN A 457 1.35 11.96 -10.88
N PRO A 458 2.38 12.42 -11.64
CA PRO A 458 3.39 11.62 -12.36
C PRO A 458 4.64 11.26 -11.55
N TRP A 459 4.62 11.39 -10.24
CA TRP A 459 5.81 11.26 -9.40
C TRP A 459 6.19 9.81 -9.09
N THR A 460 7.44 9.45 -9.24
CA THR A 460 8.09 8.31 -8.60
C THR A 460 8.55 8.72 -7.20
N ILE A 461 9.22 9.89 -7.09
CA ILE A 461 9.53 10.52 -5.81
C ILE A 461 8.86 11.89 -5.83
N GLN A 462 8.03 12.14 -4.86
CA GLN A 462 7.23 13.37 -4.78
C GLN A 462 8.08 14.61 -5.01
N ASP A 463 7.71 15.44 -5.99
CA ASP A 463 8.32 16.71 -6.39
C ASP A 463 9.76 16.62 -6.92
N LEU A 464 10.44 15.48 -6.77
CA LEU A 464 11.86 15.30 -7.08
C LEU A 464 12.12 14.49 -8.34
N LEU A 465 11.36 13.42 -8.60
CA LEU A 465 11.61 12.53 -9.73
C LEU A 465 10.30 12.07 -10.35
N PRO A 466 9.95 12.53 -11.55
CA PRO A 466 8.81 12.00 -12.29
C PRO A 466 9.13 10.62 -12.88
N VAL A 467 8.08 9.86 -13.22
CA VAL A 467 8.21 8.53 -13.81
C VAL A 467 9.04 8.55 -15.10
N SER A 468 8.87 9.56 -15.93
CA SER A 468 9.61 9.72 -17.20
C SER A 468 11.13 9.77 -17.02
N ALA A 469 11.62 10.26 -15.87
CA ALA A 469 13.04 10.32 -15.54
C ALA A 469 13.53 9.12 -14.70
N ALA A 470 12.60 8.35 -14.13
CA ALA A 470 12.90 7.26 -13.19
C ALA A 470 13.15 5.91 -13.86
N ILE A 471 12.55 5.66 -15.02
CA ILE A 471 12.62 4.39 -15.73
C ILE A 471 13.97 4.18 -16.42
N SER A 472 14.29 2.91 -16.68
CA SER A 472 15.48 2.49 -17.41
C SER A 472 15.36 2.84 -18.91
N ASP A 473 16.50 3.05 -19.56
CA ASP A 473 16.60 3.21 -21.01
C ASP A 473 16.56 1.82 -21.69
N ILE A 474 15.35 1.32 -21.89
CA ILE A 474 15.08 0.02 -22.50
C ILE A 474 13.97 0.14 -23.55
N GLU A 475 13.97 -0.78 -24.50
CA GLU A 475 12.96 -0.79 -25.55
C GLU A 475 11.58 -1.17 -25.03
N ALA A 476 10.54 -0.44 -25.45
CA ALA A 476 9.16 -0.70 -25.07
C ALA A 476 8.70 -2.14 -25.38
N GLY A 477 9.16 -2.71 -26.50
CA GLY A 477 8.88 -4.10 -26.88
C GLY A 477 9.41 -5.15 -25.90
N SER A 478 10.58 -4.92 -25.33
CA SER A 478 11.17 -5.80 -24.32
C SER A 478 10.35 -5.77 -23.01
N VAL A 479 9.92 -4.58 -22.57
CA VAL A 479 9.07 -4.43 -21.38
C VAL A 479 7.69 -5.05 -21.61
N ALA A 480 7.08 -4.83 -22.77
CA ALA A 480 5.80 -5.45 -23.13
C ALA A 480 5.88 -6.98 -23.12
N THR A 481 6.99 -7.54 -23.64
CA THR A 481 7.20 -9.00 -23.62
C THR A 481 7.27 -9.55 -22.19
N THR A 482 8.06 -8.94 -21.33
CA THR A 482 8.16 -9.36 -19.91
C THR A 482 6.86 -9.14 -19.16
N PHE A 483 6.08 -8.09 -19.46
CA PHE A 483 4.74 -7.89 -18.93
C PHE A 483 3.82 -9.08 -19.22
N PHE A 484 3.73 -9.55 -20.46
CA PHE A 484 2.87 -10.68 -20.80
C PHE A 484 3.37 -12.00 -20.20
N ILE A 485 4.69 -12.20 -20.09
CA ILE A 485 5.28 -13.35 -19.40
C ILE A 485 4.87 -13.33 -17.92
N PHE A 486 4.99 -12.21 -17.24
CA PHE A 486 4.62 -12.09 -15.83
C PHE A 486 3.10 -12.21 -15.62
N LEU A 487 2.30 -11.65 -16.50
CA LEU A 487 0.85 -11.81 -16.47
C LEU A 487 0.45 -13.29 -16.53
N ALA A 488 1.03 -14.06 -17.45
CA ALA A 488 0.77 -15.49 -17.57
C ALA A 488 1.28 -16.27 -16.35
N LEU A 489 2.48 -15.96 -15.87
CA LEU A 489 3.09 -16.60 -14.71
C LEU A 489 2.27 -16.36 -13.44
N PHE A 490 1.99 -15.10 -13.11
CA PHE A 490 1.26 -14.74 -11.88
C PHE A 490 -0.18 -15.22 -11.89
N THR A 491 -0.86 -15.16 -13.05
CA THR A 491 -2.21 -15.73 -13.20
C THR A 491 -2.19 -17.24 -12.94
N THR A 492 -1.19 -17.94 -13.45
CA THR A 492 -1.01 -19.38 -13.23
C THR A 492 -0.74 -19.66 -11.75
N MET A 493 0.16 -18.91 -11.11
CA MET A 493 0.45 -19.04 -9.68
C MET A 493 -0.80 -18.84 -8.83
N LEU A 494 -1.58 -17.79 -9.10
CA LEU A 494 -2.83 -17.51 -8.39
C LEU A 494 -3.87 -18.65 -8.59
N ALA A 495 -4.03 -19.13 -9.82
CA ALA A 495 -4.95 -20.23 -10.10
C ALA A 495 -4.56 -21.52 -9.38
N VAL A 496 -3.25 -21.84 -9.36
CA VAL A 496 -2.70 -23.01 -8.64
C VAL A 496 -2.91 -22.84 -7.13
N GLU A 497 -2.61 -21.67 -6.58
CA GLU A 497 -2.81 -21.40 -5.16
C GLU A 497 -4.27 -21.54 -4.75
N ILE A 498 -5.20 -20.89 -5.44
CA ILE A 498 -6.64 -21.01 -5.17
C ILE A 498 -7.07 -22.47 -5.24
N SER A 499 -6.60 -23.23 -6.23
CA SER A 499 -6.90 -24.66 -6.37
C SER A 499 -6.41 -25.45 -5.15
N ILE A 500 -5.18 -25.21 -4.69
CA ILE A 500 -4.60 -25.89 -3.53
C ILE A 500 -5.34 -25.48 -2.25
N LEU A 501 -5.58 -24.19 -2.02
CA LEU A 501 -6.32 -23.69 -0.86
C LEU A 501 -7.71 -24.31 -0.78
N VAL A 502 -8.46 -24.30 -1.89
CA VAL A 502 -9.81 -24.92 -1.98
C VAL A 502 -9.75 -26.42 -1.69
N LYS A 503 -8.74 -27.14 -2.22
CA LYS A 503 -8.55 -28.56 -1.96
C LYS A 503 -8.27 -28.83 -0.47
N GLN A 504 -7.39 -28.04 0.16
CA GLN A 504 -7.07 -28.18 1.58
C GLN A 504 -8.27 -27.85 2.48
N ILE A 505 -9.00 -26.77 2.15
CA ILE A 505 -10.24 -26.40 2.87
C ILE A 505 -11.28 -27.52 2.75
N LYS A 506 -11.48 -28.11 1.56
CA LYS A 506 -12.41 -29.23 1.37
C LYS A 506 -11.97 -30.48 2.13
N LYS A 507 -10.67 -30.77 2.21
CA LYS A 507 -10.12 -31.88 2.99
C LYS A 507 -10.41 -31.68 4.48
N GLY A 508 -10.20 -30.48 5.01
CA GLY A 508 -10.36 -30.14 6.42
C GLY A 508 -9.13 -30.43 7.30
N PRO A 509 -9.25 -30.23 8.61
CA PRO A 509 -8.20 -30.54 9.56
C PRO A 509 -7.92 -32.06 9.61
N GLU A 510 -6.67 -32.42 9.86
CA GLU A 510 -6.27 -33.80 10.10
C GLU A 510 -6.24 -34.01 11.61
N TYR A 511 -7.02 -34.98 12.09
CA TYR A 511 -7.04 -35.45 13.47
C TYR A 511 -6.17 -36.71 13.53
N GLU A 512 -4.99 -36.59 14.12
CA GLU A 512 -4.11 -37.70 14.46
C GLU A 512 -4.42 -38.20 15.88
#